data_eefadd00267df54151aef560f5818359
#
_entry.id   eefadd00267df54151aef560f5818359
#
_cell.length_a   1.000
_cell.length_b   1.000
_cell.length_c   1.000
_cell.angle_alpha   90.00
_cell.angle_beta   90.00
_cell.angle_gamma   90.00
#
_symmetry.space_group_name_H-M   'P 1'
#
loop_
_entity.id
_entity.type
_entity.pdbx_description
1 polymer ?
#
loop_
_entity_poly.entity_id
_entity_poly.type
_entity_poly.pdbx_seq_one_letter_code
_entity_poly.pdbx_strand_id
1 'polypeptide(L)'
;MVHHIVMWKFRPEVEETDKARRKAEMEKNLSSLVGKIPGLLSASFVKEPIASSTHDMALVTTFEKAEDISAYSIHPEHVKVADTYVRPFVTERACLDYQD
;
A
#
# COMPACT_ATOMS: atom_id res chain seq x y z
N MET A 1 8.11 -14.11 -10.47
CA MET A 1 7.90 -12.82 -9.75
C MET A 1 6.72 -12.96 -8.80
N VAL A 2 6.83 -12.41 -7.62
CA VAL A 2 5.78 -12.47 -6.61
C VAL A 2 5.06 -11.14 -6.56
N HIS A 3 3.74 -11.19 -6.53
CA HIS A 3 2.89 -9.99 -6.49
C HIS A 3 2.16 -9.92 -5.16
N HIS A 4 2.11 -8.72 -4.58
CA HIS A 4 1.43 -8.45 -3.31
C HIS A 4 0.50 -7.28 -3.54
N ILE A 5 -0.81 -7.53 -3.43
CA ILE A 5 -1.84 -6.52 -3.66
C ILE A 5 -2.57 -6.27 -2.35
N VAL A 6 -2.61 -5.02 -1.94
CA VAL A 6 -3.33 -4.60 -0.73
C VAL A 6 -4.31 -3.52 -1.10
N MET A 7 -5.54 -3.64 -0.61
CA MET A 7 -6.59 -2.65 -0.82
C MET A 7 -7.13 -2.17 0.51
N TRP A 8 -7.53 -0.91 0.57
CA TRP A 8 -8.13 -0.32 1.78
C TRP A 8 -9.31 0.57 1.43
N LYS A 9 -10.12 0.83 2.44
CA LYS A 9 -11.10 1.91 2.43
C LYS A 9 -10.64 2.98 3.41
N PHE A 10 -11.03 4.22 3.18
CA PHE A 10 -10.84 5.25 4.19
C PHE A 10 -11.74 4.99 5.39
N ARG A 11 -11.26 5.35 6.58
CA ARG A 11 -12.12 5.39 7.77
C ARG A 11 -13.18 6.47 7.58
N PRO A 12 -14.38 6.28 8.13
CA PRO A 12 -15.46 7.30 8.02
C PRO A 12 -15.06 8.68 8.53
N GLU A 13 -14.11 8.74 9.48
CA GLU A 13 -13.67 10.01 10.09
C GLU A 13 -12.81 10.86 9.14
N VAL A 14 -12.29 10.28 8.07
CA VAL A 14 -11.47 11.04 7.11
C VAL A 14 -12.37 11.96 6.29
N GLU A 15 -12.10 13.27 6.37
CA GLU A 15 -12.88 14.27 5.65
C GLU A 15 -12.70 14.12 4.14
N GLU A 16 -13.78 14.31 3.38
CA GLU A 16 -13.76 14.20 1.93
C GLU A 16 -12.68 15.11 1.31
N THR A 17 -12.52 16.32 1.87
CA THR A 17 -11.53 17.28 1.38
C THR A 17 -10.08 16.86 1.64
N ASP A 18 -9.85 15.90 2.54
CA ASP A 18 -8.50 15.40 2.85
C ASP A 18 -8.10 14.17 2.06
N LYS A 19 -9.04 13.48 1.43
CA LYS A 19 -8.78 12.18 0.80
C LYS A 19 -7.72 12.23 -0.29
N ALA A 20 -7.78 13.22 -1.17
CA ALA A 20 -6.81 13.34 -2.27
C ALA A 20 -5.39 13.56 -1.73
N ARG A 21 -5.25 14.39 -0.70
CA ARG A 21 -3.96 14.66 -0.05
C ARG A 21 -3.42 13.39 0.63
N ARG A 22 -4.30 12.65 1.33
CA ARG A 22 -3.89 11.41 2.00
C ARG A 22 -3.41 10.37 0.99
N LYS A 23 -4.10 10.22 -0.13
CA LYS A 23 -3.68 9.31 -1.20
C LYS A 23 -2.34 9.70 -1.80
N ALA A 24 -2.12 10.99 -2.02
CA ALA A 24 -0.84 11.50 -2.54
C ALA A 24 0.32 11.20 -1.58
N GLU A 25 0.10 11.36 -0.29
CA GLU A 25 1.10 11.05 0.74
C GLU A 25 1.39 9.56 0.81
N MET A 26 0.36 8.71 0.71
CA MET A 26 0.52 7.26 0.67
C MET A 26 1.34 6.85 -0.55
N GLU A 27 0.99 7.35 -1.73
CA GLU A 27 1.71 7.03 -2.96
C GLU A 27 3.18 7.41 -2.87
N LYS A 28 3.46 8.63 -2.46
CA LYS A 28 4.83 9.14 -2.36
C LYS A 28 5.67 8.29 -1.40
N ASN A 29 5.15 8.05 -0.21
CA ASN A 29 5.93 7.42 0.85
C ASN A 29 6.03 5.90 0.68
N LEU A 30 4.99 5.24 0.19
CA LEU A 30 5.06 3.81 -0.10
C LEU A 30 5.96 3.53 -1.30
N SER A 31 5.87 4.36 -2.36
CA SER A 31 6.73 4.21 -3.55
C SER A 31 8.20 4.44 -3.22
N SER A 32 8.50 5.30 -2.26
CA SER A 32 9.88 5.59 -1.86
C SER A 32 10.58 4.40 -1.21
N LEU A 33 9.84 3.36 -0.84
CA LEU A 33 10.42 2.16 -0.22
C LEU A 33 11.16 1.29 -1.23
N VAL A 34 10.88 1.43 -2.51
CA VAL A 34 11.64 0.74 -3.57
C VAL A 34 13.07 1.27 -3.54
N GLY A 35 14.03 0.37 -3.44
CA GLY A 35 15.45 0.73 -3.28
C GLY A 35 15.90 0.84 -1.83
N LYS A 36 14.95 0.90 -0.88
CA LYS A 36 15.27 0.92 0.56
C LYS A 36 15.07 -0.43 1.23
N ILE A 37 14.15 -1.24 0.71
CA ILE A 37 13.82 -2.54 1.29
C ILE A 37 14.27 -3.65 0.34
N PRO A 38 15.19 -4.53 0.78
CA PRO A 38 15.66 -5.63 -0.06
C PRO A 38 14.52 -6.51 -0.53
N GLY A 39 14.55 -6.90 -1.81
CA GLY A 39 13.55 -7.80 -2.39
C GLY A 39 12.33 -7.08 -2.97
N LEU A 40 12.06 -5.85 -2.57
CA LEU A 40 10.97 -5.05 -3.13
C LEU A 40 11.42 -4.48 -4.47
N LEU A 41 10.79 -4.94 -5.56
CA LEU A 41 11.18 -4.58 -6.93
C LEU A 41 10.41 -3.39 -7.47
N SER A 42 9.11 -3.30 -7.19
CA SER A 42 8.28 -2.22 -7.69
C SER A 42 7.10 -1.96 -6.76
N ALA A 43 6.57 -0.73 -6.85
CA ALA A 43 5.37 -0.34 -6.11
C ALA A 43 4.56 0.60 -7.00
N SER A 44 3.27 0.30 -7.14
CA SER A 44 2.34 1.09 -7.91
C SER A 44 1.10 1.35 -7.06
N PHE A 45 0.75 2.61 -6.87
CA PHE A 45 -0.39 3.00 -6.05
C PHE A 45 -1.57 3.41 -6.93
N VAL A 46 -2.73 2.77 -6.70
CA VAL A 46 -3.97 3.08 -7.42
C VAL A 46 -4.73 4.11 -6.60
N LYS A 47 -4.77 5.36 -7.10
CA LYS A 47 -5.45 6.47 -6.41
C LYS A 47 -6.89 6.66 -6.83
N GLU A 48 -7.22 6.29 -8.07
CA GLU A 48 -8.53 6.59 -8.66
C GLU A 48 -9.16 5.33 -9.23
N PRO A 49 -9.70 4.47 -8.36
CA PRO A 49 -10.43 3.29 -8.84
C PRO A 49 -11.70 3.72 -9.57
N ILE A 50 -12.14 2.90 -10.52
CA ILE A 50 -13.42 3.17 -11.22
C ILE A 50 -14.60 2.80 -10.33
N ALA A 51 -15.78 3.26 -10.70
CA ALA A 51 -16.99 3.19 -9.86
C ALA A 51 -17.41 1.78 -9.45
N SER A 52 -17.00 0.74 -10.18
CA SER A 52 -17.33 -0.65 -9.85
C SER A 52 -16.50 -1.20 -8.68
N SER A 53 -15.49 -0.45 -8.21
CA SER A 53 -14.58 -0.90 -7.17
C SER A 53 -15.23 -0.88 -5.79
N THR A 54 -14.85 -1.83 -4.95
CA THR A 54 -15.34 -1.91 -3.57
C THR A 54 -14.47 -1.16 -2.57
N HIS A 55 -13.23 -0.85 -2.96
CA HIS A 55 -12.25 -0.19 -2.10
C HIS A 55 -11.83 1.15 -2.69
N ASP A 56 -11.21 1.98 -1.86
CA ASP A 56 -10.89 3.37 -2.23
C ASP A 56 -9.51 3.53 -2.84
N MET A 57 -8.59 2.61 -2.57
CA MET A 57 -7.23 2.64 -3.10
C MET A 57 -6.59 1.27 -3.00
N ALA A 58 -5.49 1.09 -3.73
CA ALA A 58 -4.71 -0.14 -3.69
C ALA A 58 -3.22 0.15 -3.83
N LEU A 59 -2.40 -0.72 -3.26
CA LEU A 59 -0.96 -0.75 -3.48
C LEU A 59 -0.62 -2.09 -4.11
N VAL A 60 0.00 -2.06 -5.28
CA VAL A 60 0.45 -3.24 -6.01
C VAL A 60 1.96 -3.26 -5.97
N THR A 61 2.54 -4.26 -5.31
CA THR A 61 3.99 -4.40 -5.19
C THR A 61 4.45 -5.72 -5.78
N THR A 62 5.70 -5.74 -6.24
CA THR A 62 6.34 -6.97 -6.72
C THR A 62 7.61 -7.25 -5.94
N PHE A 63 7.89 -8.53 -5.74
CA PHE A 63 9.03 -9.01 -4.95
C PHE A 63 9.74 -10.13 -5.69
N GLU A 64 11.01 -10.34 -5.35
CA GLU A 64 11.77 -11.46 -5.92
C GLU A 64 11.28 -12.81 -5.42
N LYS A 65 10.98 -12.90 -4.11
CA LYS A 65 10.59 -14.16 -3.45
C LYS A 65 9.43 -13.92 -2.50
N ALA A 66 8.68 -14.98 -2.22
CA ALA A 66 7.57 -14.92 -1.27
C ALA A 66 8.03 -14.48 0.13
N GLU A 67 9.20 -14.93 0.57
CA GLU A 67 9.75 -14.58 1.88
C GLU A 67 10.01 -13.07 2.02
N ASP A 68 10.24 -12.39 0.92
CA ASP A 68 10.49 -10.95 0.93
C ASP A 68 9.27 -10.15 1.37
N ILE A 69 8.06 -10.68 1.16
CA ILE A 69 6.82 -10.02 1.61
C ILE A 69 6.81 -9.95 3.14
N SER A 70 7.12 -11.06 3.81
CA SER A 70 7.16 -11.09 5.28
C SER A 70 8.24 -10.14 5.82
N ALA A 71 9.43 -10.16 5.20
CA ALA A 71 10.52 -9.27 5.58
C ALA A 71 10.16 -7.80 5.37
N TYR A 72 9.45 -7.50 4.29
CA TYR A 72 8.94 -6.16 4.00
C TYR A 72 7.96 -5.68 5.07
N SER A 73 7.01 -6.54 5.44
CA SER A 73 5.94 -6.14 6.36
C SER A 73 6.46 -5.73 7.74
N ILE A 74 7.56 -6.31 8.20
CA ILE A 74 8.18 -6.00 9.49
C ILE A 74 9.38 -5.05 9.39
N HIS A 75 9.79 -4.68 8.18
CA HIS A 75 10.94 -3.81 7.98
C HIS A 75 10.67 -2.43 8.60
N PRO A 76 11.62 -1.86 9.38
CA PRO A 76 11.41 -0.57 10.06
C PRO A 76 10.97 0.55 9.12
N GLU A 77 11.51 0.61 7.90
CA GLU A 77 11.14 1.63 6.93
C GLU A 77 9.67 1.49 6.50
N HIS A 78 9.19 0.25 6.31
CA HIS A 78 7.79 0.00 5.98
C HIS A 78 6.88 0.35 7.17
N VAL A 79 7.23 -0.12 8.37
CA VAL A 79 6.42 0.13 9.57
C VAL A 79 6.27 1.63 9.82
N LYS A 80 7.34 2.39 9.67
CA LYS A 80 7.31 3.85 9.84
C LYS A 80 6.34 4.51 8.87
N VAL A 81 6.40 4.15 7.60
CA VAL A 81 5.51 4.71 6.57
C VAL A 81 4.07 4.29 6.83
N ALA A 82 3.84 3.01 7.12
CA ALA A 82 2.50 2.50 7.38
C ALA A 82 1.85 3.17 8.59
N ASP A 83 2.59 3.31 9.68
CA ASP A 83 2.06 3.90 10.92
C ASP A 83 1.82 5.40 10.81
N THR A 84 2.58 6.09 9.95
CA THR A 84 2.46 7.55 9.81
C THR A 84 1.42 7.93 8.76
N TYR A 85 1.41 7.27 7.61
CA TYR A 85 0.66 7.72 6.43
C TYR A 85 -0.52 6.84 6.04
N VAL A 86 -0.61 5.61 6.53
CA VAL A 86 -1.61 4.64 6.06
C VAL A 86 -2.57 4.24 7.18
N ARG A 87 -2.07 3.54 8.19
CA ARG A 87 -2.89 2.90 9.23
C ARG A 87 -3.85 3.84 9.96
N PRO A 88 -3.47 5.09 10.27
CA PRO A 88 -4.40 6.00 10.95
C PRO A 88 -5.64 6.35 10.16
N PHE A 89 -5.60 6.18 8.83
CA PHE A 89 -6.65 6.69 7.94
C PHE A 89 -7.46 5.62 7.23
N VAL A 90 -7.06 4.35 7.34
CA VAL A 90 -7.67 3.27 6.55
C VAL A 90 -8.30 2.19 7.41
N THR A 91 -9.20 1.44 6.77
CA THR A 91 -9.90 0.30 7.36
C THR A 91 -10.18 -0.74 6.27
N GLU A 92 -10.73 -1.88 6.63
CA GLU A 92 -11.15 -2.95 5.72
C GLU A 92 -10.06 -3.35 4.72
N ARG A 93 -8.88 -3.65 5.27
CA ARG A 93 -7.75 -4.11 4.48
C ARG A 93 -8.06 -5.46 3.85
N ALA A 94 -7.78 -5.58 2.54
CA ALA A 94 -7.82 -6.85 1.83
C ALA A 94 -6.45 -7.09 1.19
N CYS A 95 -6.02 -8.34 1.13
CA CYS A 95 -4.70 -8.69 0.63
C CYS A 95 -4.79 -9.93 -0.26
N LEU A 96 -4.09 -9.90 -1.39
CA LEU A 96 -3.91 -11.06 -2.25
C LEU A 96 -2.45 -11.14 -2.69
N ASP A 97 -1.81 -12.26 -2.40
CA ASP A 97 -0.44 -12.53 -2.82
C ASP A 97 -0.47 -13.69 -3.83
N TYR A 98 0.28 -13.57 -4.91
CA TYR A 98 0.37 -14.65 -5.89
C TYR A 98 1.72 -14.62 -6.60
N GLN A 99 2.05 -15.75 -7.23
CA GLN A 99 3.30 -15.90 -7.97
C GLN A 99 2.99 -16.40 -9.37
N ASP A 100 3.56 -15.74 -10.36
CA ASP A 100 3.44 -16.16 -11.78
C ASP A 100 4.72 -16.79 -12.30
#